data_dd7e71efae824539a758df5185c2d005
#
_entry.id   dd7e71efae824539a758df5185c2d005
#
_cell.length_a   1.000
_cell.length_b   1.000
_cell.length_c   1.000
_cell.angle_alpha   90.00
_cell.angle_beta   90.00
_cell.angle_gamma   90.00
#
_symmetry.space_group_name_H-M   'P 1'
#
loop_
_entity.id
_entity.type
_entity.pdbx_description
1 polymer ?
#
loop_
_entity_poly.entity_id
_entity_poly.type
_entity_poly.pdbx_seq_one_letter_code
_entity_poly.pdbx_strand_id
1 'polypeptide(L)'
;NRITGIKNFSDAQLIFLDTPGMHKPKTPLNRAMVQAARETIGDADVLLMMVEADSPIGPHDLFLIEALAGVKTPVFLAINKIDRVEKPKLLPLIDQYSKLFDFKGIFPISALKNDGLDELIACLKEALPQGPQLFPDDIATDATERFIAGEFIREQILLLTKQEVPYASAVTIDAFKEEEAKNLIRISATIHVEKESQKAIMIGKKGAMLKKIGTQARL
;
A
#
# COMPACT_ATOMS: atom_id res chain seq x y z
N ASN A 1 -9.19 3.36 -2.89
CA ASN A 1 -8.45 4.57 -3.33
C ASN A 1 -7.09 4.14 -3.88
N ARG A 2 -6.69 4.68 -5.02
CA ARG A 2 -5.37 4.48 -5.62
C ARG A 2 -4.43 5.48 -4.95
N ILE A 3 -3.35 5.01 -4.36
CA ILE A 3 -2.34 5.84 -3.73
C ILE A 3 -1.12 5.84 -4.65
N THR A 4 -0.60 7.03 -4.95
CA THR A 4 0.62 7.21 -5.73
C THR A 4 1.76 7.55 -4.78
N GLY A 5 2.85 6.79 -4.85
CA GLY A 5 4.10 7.08 -4.17
C GLY A 5 5.15 7.50 -5.17
N ILE A 6 5.84 8.62 -4.95
CA ILE A 6 6.84 9.15 -5.86
C ILE A 6 8.20 9.14 -5.17
N LYS A 7 9.19 8.54 -5.82
CA LYS A 7 10.57 8.54 -5.35
C LYS A 7 11.48 9.12 -6.43
N ASN A 8 12.08 10.26 -6.12
CA ASN A 8 13.02 10.96 -6.99
C ASN A 8 14.46 10.50 -6.73
N PHE A 9 15.19 10.33 -7.82
CA PHE A 9 16.62 10.08 -7.88
C PHE A 9 17.25 11.10 -8.84
N SER A 10 18.58 11.24 -8.82
CA SER A 10 19.29 12.15 -9.73
C SER A 10 19.16 11.78 -11.21
N ASP A 11 18.83 10.53 -11.50
CA ASP A 11 18.83 9.94 -12.85
C ASP A 11 17.51 9.23 -13.20
N ALA A 12 16.53 9.19 -12.29
CA ALA A 12 15.25 8.54 -12.52
C ALA A 12 14.17 9.03 -11.55
N GLN A 13 12.90 8.84 -11.93
CA GLN A 13 11.74 9.01 -11.06
C GLN A 13 10.92 7.72 -11.06
N LEU A 14 10.76 7.10 -9.88
CA LEU A 14 9.90 5.95 -9.69
C LEU A 14 8.54 6.41 -9.20
N ILE A 15 7.49 6.06 -9.94
CA ILE A 15 6.10 6.36 -9.57
C ILE A 15 5.42 5.03 -9.25
N PHE A 16 5.21 4.76 -7.98
CA PHE A 16 4.53 3.58 -7.50
C PHE A 16 3.02 3.81 -7.45
N LEU A 17 2.29 2.96 -8.13
CA LEU A 17 0.83 2.97 -8.10
C LEU A 17 0.37 1.81 -7.22
N ASP A 18 -0.16 2.12 -6.02
CA ASP A 18 -0.74 1.11 -5.17
C ASP A 18 -2.03 0.59 -5.80
N THR A 19 -2.09 -0.71 -6.03
CA THR A 19 -3.30 -1.36 -6.53
C THR A 19 -4.04 -1.98 -5.36
N PRO A 20 -5.38 -1.80 -5.27
CA PRO A 20 -6.19 -2.54 -4.30
C PRO A 20 -5.87 -4.03 -4.41
N GLY A 21 -5.60 -4.70 -3.28
CA GLY A 21 -5.18 -6.10 -3.27
C GLY A 21 -6.07 -6.98 -4.17
N MET A 22 -5.47 -7.62 -5.17
CA MET A 22 -6.16 -8.48 -6.13
C MET A 22 -6.53 -9.79 -5.45
N HIS A 23 -7.70 -9.84 -4.82
CA HIS A 23 -8.26 -11.07 -4.26
C HIS A 23 -9.21 -11.74 -5.25
N LYS A 24 -9.31 -13.08 -5.16
CA LYS A 24 -10.31 -13.81 -5.95
C LYS A 24 -11.69 -13.21 -5.69
N PRO A 25 -12.38 -12.68 -6.71
CA PRO A 25 -13.58 -11.85 -6.52
C PRO A 25 -14.75 -12.68 -6.01
N LYS A 26 -15.13 -12.47 -4.75
CA LYS A 26 -16.32 -13.08 -4.14
C LYS A 26 -17.55 -12.17 -4.20
N THR A 27 -17.37 -10.88 -4.42
CA THR A 27 -18.42 -9.87 -4.43
C THR A 27 -18.36 -9.00 -5.70
N PRO A 28 -19.42 -8.29 -6.09
CA PRO A 28 -19.37 -7.32 -7.19
C PRO A 28 -18.28 -6.24 -6.99
N LEU A 29 -18.08 -5.78 -5.76
CA LEU A 29 -17.04 -4.81 -5.41
C LEU A 29 -15.64 -5.38 -5.71
N ASN A 30 -15.37 -6.62 -5.31
CA ASN A 30 -14.09 -7.27 -5.58
C ASN A 30 -13.85 -7.46 -7.09
N ARG A 31 -14.89 -7.69 -7.89
CA ARG A 31 -14.77 -7.73 -9.35
C ARG A 31 -14.35 -6.39 -9.94
N ALA A 32 -14.93 -5.30 -9.46
CA ALA A 32 -14.53 -3.95 -9.88
C ALA A 32 -13.08 -3.63 -9.48
N MET A 33 -12.64 -4.07 -8.30
CA MET A 33 -11.24 -3.91 -7.85
C MET A 33 -10.26 -4.69 -8.73
N VAL A 34 -10.57 -5.94 -9.07
CA VAL A 34 -9.74 -6.75 -10.00
C VAL A 34 -9.71 -6.14 -11.40
N GLN A 35 -10.81 -5.59 -11.87
CA GLN A 35 -10.87 -4.90 -13.16
C GLN A 35 -9.99 -3.62 -13.15
N ALA A 36 -10.11 -2.79 -12.12
CA ALA A 36 -9.27 -1.60 -11.96
C ALA A 36 -7.77 -1.93 -11.86
N ALA A 37 -7.43 -3.04 -11.18
CA ALA A 37 -6.05 -3.53 -11.13
C ALA A 37 -5.55 -3.98 -12.51
N ARG A 38 -6.38 -4.68 -13.30
CA ARG A 38 -6.03 -5.08 -14.69
C ARG A 38 -5.81 -3.88 -15.61
N GLU A 39 -6.61 -2.83 -15.49
CA GLU A 39 -6.43 -1.58 -16.23
C GLU A 39 -5.09 -0.92 -15.86
N THR A 40 -4.77 -0.87 -14.56
CA THR A 40 -3.47 -0.35 -14.08
C THR A 40 -2.27 -1.17 -14.60
N ILE A 41 -2.42 -2.51 -14.70
CA ILE A 41 -1.39 -3.39 -15.27
C ILE A 41 -1.06 -3.01 -16.72
N GLY A 42 -2.07 -2.61 -17.52
CA GLY A 42 -1.87 -2.21 -18.92
C GLY A 42 -1.12 -0.90 -19.09
N ASP A 43 -1.17 -0.01 -18.11
CA ASP A 43 -0.59 1.34 -18.16
C ASP A 43 0.79 1.43 -17.49
N ALA A 44 1.23 0.39 -16.79
CA ALA A 44 2.49 0.38 -16.07
C ALA A 44 3.67 -0.02 -16.95
N ASP A 45 4.82 0.66 -16.80
CA ASP A 45 6.07 0.30 -17.47
C ASP A 45 6.73 -0.94 -16.86
N VAL A 46 6.50 -1.16 -15.55
CA VAL A 46 7.04 -2.27 -14.76
C VAL A 46 5.99 -2.74 -13.77
N LEU A 47 5.90 -4.03 -13.56
CA LEU A 47 5.04 -4.65 -12.55
C LEU A 47 5.89 -5.21 -11.41
N LEU A 48 5.51 -4.89 -10.18
CA LEU A 48 6.12 -5.43 -8.98
C LEU A 48 5.09 -6.27 -8.21
N MET A 49 5.19 -7.60 -8.32
CA MET A 49 4.42 -8.50 -7.47
C MET A 49 5.09 -8.56 -6.09
N MET A 50 4.31 -8.43 -5.02
CA MET A 50 4.83 -8.48 -3.66
C MET A 50 4.16 -9.61 -2.87
N VAL A 51 4.99 -10.42 -2.20
CA VAL A 51 4.55 -11.55 -1.35
C VAL A 51 5.28 -11.50 -0.01
N GLU A 52 4.77 -12.23 0.98
CA GLU A 52 5.37 -12.29 2.32
C GLU A 52 6.26 -13.54 2.46
N ALA A 53 7.47 -13.37 3.00
CA ALA A 53 8.43 -14.46 3.20
C ALA A 53 7.99 -15.48 4.27
N ASP A 54 7.17 -15.05 5.23
CA ASP A 54 6.68 -15.87 6.34
C ASP A 54 5.39 -16.66 6.02
N SER A 55 4.91 -16.54 4.78
CA SER A 55 3.71 -17.24 4.31
C SER A 55 4.06 -18.24 3.20
N PRO A 56 3.50 -19.46 3.20
CA PRO A 56 3.64 -20.38 2.09
C PRO A 56 2.89 -19.86 0.86
N ILE A 57 3.33 -20.29 -0.33
CA ILE A 57 2.62 -19.99 -1.59
C ILE A 57 1.17 -20.50 -1.48
N GLY A 58 0.24 -19.58 -1.58
CA GLY A 58 -1.18 -19.85 -1.39
C GLY A 58 -2.02 -19.65 -2.66
N PRO A 59 -3.34 -19.94 -2.57
CA PRO A 59 -4.26 -19.74 -3.70
C PRO A 59 -4.33 -18.29 -4.18
N HIS A 60 -3.97 -17.34 -3.31
CA HIS A 60 -3.92 -15.91 -3.67
C HIS A 60 -2.75 -15.62 -4.59
N ASP A 61 -1.55 -16.12 -4.25
CA ASP A 61 -0.35 -15.92 -5.06
C ASP A 61 -0.50 -16.57 -6.44
N LEU A 62 -1.06 -17.78 -6.48
CA LEU A 62 -1.35 -18.49 -7.74
C LEU A 62 -2.37 -17.71 -8.60
N PHE A 63 -3.38 -17.11 -7.99
CA PHE A 63 -4.34 -16.25 -8.70
C PHE A 63 -3.67 -15.01 -9.29
N LEU A 64 -2.75 -14.36 -8.55
CA LEU A 64 -1.97 -13.22 -9.06
C LEU A 64 -1.08 -13.64 -10.23
N ILE A 65 -0.37 -14.75 -10.11
CA ILE A 65 0.49 -15.30 -11.17
C ILE A 65 -0.34 -15.61 -12.42
N GLU A 66 -1.51 -16.21 -12.26
CA GLU A 66 -2.43 -16.48 -13.39
C GLU A 66 -2.90 -15.17 -14.06
N ALA A 67 -3.14 -14.13 -13.27
CA ALA A 67 -3.54 -12.82 -13.79
C ALA A 67 -2.41 -12.12 -14.57
N LEU A 68 -1.15 -12.46 -14.32
CA LEU A 68 0.02 -11.96 -15.04
C LEU A 68 0.30 -12.76 -16.32
N ALA A 69 -0.39 -13.87 -16.55
CA ALA A 69 -0.18 -14.67 -17.76
C ALA A 69 -0.49 -13.87 -19.03
N GLY A 70 0.48 -13.82 -19.95
CA GLY A 70 0.36 -13.09 -21.22
C GLY A 70 0.66 -11.59 -21.13
N VAL A 71 0.99 -11.04 -19.95
CA VAL A 71 1.45 -9.66 -19.78
C VAL A 71 2.83 -9.53 -20.41
N LYS A 72 3.03 -8.46 -21.22
CA LYS A 72 4.31 -8.16 -21.89
C LYS A 72 5.23 -7.27 -21.05
N THR A 73 4.65 -6.54 -20.13
CA THR A 73 5.35 -5.66 -19.18
C THR A 73 6.28 -6.51 -18.30
N PRO A 74 7.55 -6.10 -18.07
CA PRO A 74 8.46 -6.82 -17.19
C PRO A 74 7.88 -6.92 -15.77
N VAL A 75 7.89 -8.13 -15.23
CA VAL A 75 7.37 -8.43 -13.89
C VAL A 75 8.52 -8.79 -12.97
N PHE A 76 8.63 -8.08 -11.86
CA PHE A 76 9.55 -8.38 -10.77
C PHE A 76 8.78 -8.96 -9.58
N LEU A 77 9.44 -9.80 -8.79
CA LEU A 77 8.90 -10.34 -7.54
C LEU A 77 9.69 -9.80 -6.35
N ALA A 78 9.02 -9.16 -5.40
CA ALA A 78 9.57 -8.83 -4.09
C ALA A 78 9.03 -9.80 -3.03
N ILE A 79 9.91 -10.57 -2.43
CA ILE A 79 9.59 -11.43 -1.27
C ILE A 79 9.90 -10.59 -0.02
N ASN A 80 8.86 -9.95 0.54
CA ASN A 80 8.99 -8.99 1.64
C ASN A 80 8.94 -9.68 3.02
N LYS A 81 9.32 -8.94 4.04
CA LYS A 81 9.35 -9.35 5.45
C LYS A 81 10.37 -10.45 5.75
N ILE A 82 11.52 -10.45 5.04
CA ILE A 82 12.59 -11.42 5.30
C ILE A 82 13.17 -11.33 6.72
N ASP A 83 12.96 -10.21 7.41
CA ASP A 83 13.28 -10.02 8.81
C ASP A 83 12.51 -10.93 9.78
N ARG A 84 11.46 -11.62 9.29
CA ARG A 84 10.65 -12.56 10.07
C ARG A 84 10.99 -14.03 9.85
N VAL A 85 11.89 -14.34 8.93
CA VAL A 85 12.24 -15.71 8.54
C VAL A 85 13.73 -15.97 8.63
N GLU A 86 14.09 -17.22 8.82
CA GLU A 86 15.49 -17.65 8.76
C GLU A 86 15.98 -17.72 7.30
N LYS A 87 17.18 -17.20 7.03
CA LYS A 87 17.77 -17.15 5.68
C LYS A 87 17.70 -18.48 4.89
N PRO A 88 17.93 -19.67 5.50
CA PRO A 88 17.84 -20.93 4.77
C PRO A 88 16.45 -21.21 4.16
N LYS A 89 15.39 -20.61 4.68
CA LYS A 89 14.02 -20.80 4.17
C LYS A 89 13.75 -19.99 2.91
N LEU A 90 14.56 -18.95 2.63
CA LEU A 90 14.35 -18.07 1.47
C LEU A 90 14.70 -18.75 0.15
N LEU A 91 15.79 -19.51 0.07
CA LEU A 91 16.20 -20.16 -1.17
C LEU A 91 15.15 -21.14 -1.73
N PRO A 92 14.56 -22.04 -0.93
CA PRO A 92 13.47 -22.89 -1.41
C PRO A 92 12.24 -22.10 -1.87
N LEU A 93 11.92 -21.00 -1.21
CA LEU A 93 10.79 -20.15 -1.60
C LEU A 93 11.05 -19.44 -2.94
N ILE A 94 12.24 -18.89 -3.13
CA ILE A 94 12.68 -18.30 -4.39
C ILE A 94 12.60 -19.33 -5.52
N ASP A 95 13.12 -20.54 -5.31
CA ASP A 95 13.07 -21.64 -6.29
C ASP A 95 11.63 -22.03 -6.66
N GLN A 96 10.72 -22.05 -5.70
CA GLN A 96 9.30 -22.30 -5.96
C GLN A 96 8.67 -21.21 -6.84
N TYR A 97 8.87 -19.93 -6.52
CA TYR A 97 8.33 -18.84 -7.34
C TYR A 97 8.93 -18.79 -8.74
N SER A 98 10.24 -19.03 -8.89
CA SER A 98 10.92 -19.04 -10.19
C SER A 98 10.39 -20.12 -11.16
N LYS A 99 9.80 -21.19 -10.62
CA LYS A 99 9.15 -22.26 -11.42
C LYS A 99 7.71 -21.93 -11.81
N LEU A 100 7.08 -20.98 -11.11
CA LEU A 100 5.69 -20.61 -11.35
C LEU A 100 5.52 -19.53 -12.42
N PHE A 101 6.51 -18.63 -12.54
CA PHE A 101 6.46 -17.54 -13.50
C PHE A 101 7.86 -17.05 -13.85
N ASP A 102 8.05 -16.60 -15.10
CA ASP A 102 9.31 -16.01 -15.59
C ASP A 102 9.45 -14.55 -15.12
N PHE A 103 9.79 -14.36 -13.85
CA PHE A 103 10.06 -13.04 -13.29
C PHE A 103 11.37 -12.49 -13.85
N LYS A 104 11.38 -11.21 -14.20
CA LYS A 104 12.59 -10.49 -14.62
C LYS A 104 13.67 -10.48 -13.52
N GLY A 105 13.25 -10.55 -12.26
CA GLY A 105 14.08 -10.66 -11.08
C GLY A 105 13.26 -11.00 -9.84
N ILE A 106 13.88 -11.68 -8.87
CA ILE A 106 13.27 -12.03 -7.58
C ILE A 106 14.14 -11.46 -6.47
N PHE A 107 13.55 -10.60 -5.64
CA PHE A 107 14.25 -9.82 -4.62
C PHE A 107 13.71 -10.14 -3.24
N PRO A 108 14.49 -10.84 -2.40
CA PRO A 108 14.20 -10.95 -0.98
C PRO A 108 14.46 -9.59 -0.30
N ILE A 109 13.44 -8.99 0.31
CA ILE A 109 13.53 -7.67 0.93
C ILE A 109 12.90 -7.63 2.32
N SER A 110 13.34 -6.67 3.13
CA SER A 110 12.56 -6.16 4.25
C SER A 110 12.34 -4.65 4.04
N ALA A 111 11.16 -4.27 3.57
CA ALA A 111 10.81 -2.87 3.41
C ALA A 111 10.88 -2.11 4.75
N LEU A 112 10.53 -2.78 5.86
CA LEU A 112 10.59 -2.21 7.21
C LEU A 112 12.02 -1.91 7.68
N LYS A 113 13.00 -2.74 7.27
CA LYS A 113 14.40 -2.65 7.70
C LYS A 113 15.31 -2.02 6.64
N ASN A 114 14.77 -1.62 5.50
CA ASN A 114 15.52 -1.17 4.33
C ASN A 114 16.59 -2.19 3.86
N ASP A 115 16.28 -3.49 3.98
CA ASP A 115 17.18 -4.56 3.54
C ASP A 115 16.78 -5.05 2.15
N GLY A 116 17.75 -5.17 1.22
CA GLY A 116 17.54 -5.62 -0.16
C GLY A 116 16.83 -4.61 -1.08
N LEU A 117 16.56 -3.38 -0.63
CA LEU A 117 15.84 -2.39 -1.44
C LEU A 117 16.72 -1.74 -2.51
N ASP A 118 18.00 -1.55 -2.27
CA ASP A 118 18.89 -0.87 -3.23
C ASP A 118 19.03 -1.67 -4.52
N GLU A 119 19.17 -3.00 -4.43
CA GLU A 119 19.23 -3.90 -5.58
C GLU A 119 17.91 -3.92 -6.35
N LEU A 120 16.76 -4.01 -5.65
CA LEU A 120 15.46 -3.93 -6.26
C LEU A 120 15.28 -2.62 -7.01
N ILE A 121 15.57 -1.48 -6.37
CA ILE A 121 15.44 -0.13 -6.95
C ILE A 121 16.34 0.01 -8.20
N ALA A 122 17.58 -0.46 -8.15
CA ALA A 122 18.50 -0.41 -9.29
C ALA A 122 17.91 -1.16 -10.49
N CYS A 123 17.42 -2.38 -10.30
CA CYS A 123 16.80 -3.17 -11.37
C CYS A 123 15.49 -2.57 -11.89
N LEU A 124 14.67 -1.97 -11.00
CA LEU A 124 13.46 -1.25 -11.44
C LEU A 124 13.83 -0.06 -12.33
N LYS A 125 14.84 0.75 -11.94
CA LYS A 125 15.32 1.89 -12.72
C LYS A 125 15.82 1.48 -14.11
N GLU A 126 16.57 0.38 -14.20
CA GLU A 126 17.07 -0.16 -15.47
C GLU A 126 15.94 -0.64 -16.40
N ALA A 127 14.82 -1.08 -15.83
CA ALA A 127 13.67 -1.56 -16.59
C ALA A 127 12.73 -0.45 -17.06
N LEU A 128 12.84 0.77 -16.53
CA LEU A 128 12.00 1.89 -16.91
C LEU A 128 12.42 2.49 -18.27
N PRO A 129 11.45 2.98 -19.07
CA PRO A 129 11.75 3.71 -20.29
C PRO A 129 12.38 5.07 -19.98
N GLN A 130 13.15 5.59 -20.94
CA GLN A 130 13.60 6.98 -20.86
C GLN A 130 12.43 7.93 -21.13
N GLY A 131 12.32 8.97 -20.31
CA GLY A 131 11.25 9.96 -20.43
C GLY A 131 11.54 11.23 -19.62
N PRO A 132 10.70 12.25 -19.78
CA PRO A 132 10.78 13.44 -18.94
C PRO A 132 10.38 13.14 -17.51
N GLN A 133 10.85 13.95 -16.57
CA GLN A 133 10.36 13.96 -15.21
C GLN A 133 8.86 14.37 -15.18
N LEU A 134 8.02 13.59 -14.52
CA LEU A 134 6.57 13.79 -14.50
C LEU A 134 6.09 14.62 -13.31
N PHE A 135 6.80 14.55 -12.18
CA PHE A 135 6.48 15.27 -10.95
C PHE A 135 7.67 16.11 -10.48
N PRO A 136 7.46 17.27 -9.84
CA PRO A 136 8.51 18.02 -9.16
C PRO A 136 9.26 17.20 -8.11
N ASP A 137 10.50 17.59 -7.80
CA ASP A 137 11.40 16.83 -6.91
C ASP A 137 10.92 16.76 -5.45
N ASP A 138 10.14 17.75 -5.02
CA ASP A 138 9.61 17.89 -3.67
C ASP A 138 8.30 17.13 -3.43
N ILE A 139 7.71 16.55 -4.48
CA ILE A 139 6.45 15.82 -4.37
C ILE A 139 6.72 14.33 -4.14
N ALA A 140 6.24 13.82 -3.00
CA ALA A 140 6.30 12.40 -2.64
C ALA A 140 5.01 11.62 -2.99
N THR A 141 3.91 12.31 -3.25
CA THR A 141 2.61 11.73 -3.62
C THR A 141 1.74 12.80 -4.29
N ASP A 142 0.82 12.37 -5.14
CA ASP A 142 -0.22 13.22 -5.73
C ASP A 142 -1.48 13.33 -4.85
N ALA A 143 -1.49 12.64 -3.71
CA ALA A 143 -2.59 12.68 -2.77
C ALA A 143 -2.68 14.05 -2.10
N THR A 144 -3.90 14.58 -1.96
CA THR A 144 -4.11 15.84 -1.25
C THR A 144 -3.82 15.68 0.25
N GLU A 145 -3.32 16.72 0.91
CA GLU A 145 -3.11 16.74 2.37
C GLU A 145 -4.37 16.35 3.14
N ARG A 146 -5.52 16.76 2.63
CA ARG A 146 -6.83 16.39 3.17
C ARG A 146 -7.06 14.87 3.15
N PHE A 147 -6.69 14.20 2.06
CA PHE A 147 -6.75 12.75 1.95
C PHE A 147 -5.78 12.08 2.93
N ILE A 148 -4.53 12.54 2.97
CA ILE A 148 -3.48 12.01 3.85
C ILE A 148 -3.91 12.13 5.33
N ALA A 149 -4.48 13.28 5.73
CA ALA A 149 -4.99 13.47 7.09
C ALA A 149 -6.10 12.46 7.44
N GLY A 150 -6.98 12.14 6.48
CA GLY A 150 -7.99 11.10 6.64
C GLY A 150 -7.38 9.71 6.84
N GLU A 151 -6.34 9.38 6.07
CA GLU A 151 -5.64 8.10 6.18
C GLU A 151 -4.84 7.97 7.49
N PHE A 152 -4.24 9.04 8.00
CA PHE A 152 -3.61 9.03 9.33
C PHE A 152 -4.62 8.73 10.44
N ILE A 153 -5.82 9.30 10.38
CA ILE A 153 -6.88 8.98 11.33
C ILE A 153 -7.30 7.51 11.18
N ARG A 154 -7.45 7.01 9.95
CA ARG A 154 -7.84 5.63 9.66
C ARG A 154 -6.77 4.63 10.15
N GLU A 155 -5.50 4.94 10.00
CA GLU A 155 -4.39 4.14 10.54
C GLU A 155 -4.50 4.02 12.06
N GLN A 156 -4.75 5.12 12.77
CA GLN A 156 -4.90 5.06 14.22
C GLN A 156 -6.12 4.25 14.66
N ILE A 157 -7.22 4.28 13.91
CA ILE A 157 -8.35 3.40 14.14
C ILE A 157 -7.92 1.93 14.01
N LEU A 158 -7.16 1.59 12.97
CA LEU A 158 -6.66 0.23 12.74
C LEU A 158 -5.74 -0.24 13.87
N LEU A 159 -4.86 0.62 14.37
CA LEU A 159 -3.89 0.29 15.43
C LEU A 159 -4.52 0.21 16.81
N LEU A 160 -5.53 1.03 17.10
CA LEU A 160 -6.11 1.21 18.43
C LEU A 160 -7.39 0.40 18.67
N THR A 161 -8.04 -0.10 17.61
CA THR A 161 -9.24 -0.93 17.71
C THR A 161 -8.94 -2.38 17.26
N LYS A 162 -9.87 -3.30 17.54
CA LYS A 162 -9.68 -4.73 17.30
C LYS A 162 -10.87 -5.33 16.57
N GLN A 163 -10.71 -6.59 16.15
CA GLN A 163 -11.74 -7.39 15.47
C GLN A 163 -12.20 -6.74 14.16
N GLU A 164 -13.50 -6.62 13.91
CA GLU A 164 -14.08 -6.07 12.69
C GLU A 164 -14.17 -4.54 12.65
N VAL A 165 -14.00 -3.86 13.78
CA VAL A 165 -14.22 -2.40 13.89
C VAL A 165 -13.35 -1.59 12.92
N PRO A 166 -12.04 -1.87 12.76
CA PRO A 166 -11.21 -1.17 11.79
C PRO A 166 -11.69 -1.29 10.34
N TYR A 167 -12.19 -2.46 9.98
CA TYR A 167 -12.60 -2.79 8.61
C TYR A 167 -14.02 -2.30 8.28
N ALA A 168 -14.82 -2.03 9.31
CA ALA A 168 -16.18 -1.52 9.21
C ALA A 168 -16.23 0.01 9.49
N SER A 169 -15.10 0.71 9.32
CA SER A 169 -15.00 2.14 9.54
C SER A 169 -14.47 2.88 8.32
N ALA A 170 -14.98 4.11 8.13
CA ALA A 170 -14.47 5.05 7.12
C ALA A 170 -14.28 6.42 7.75
N VAL A 171 -13.37 7.21 7.19
CA VAL A 171 -13.08 8.58 7.65
C VAL A 171 -13.34 9.55 6.52
N THR A 172 -14.10 10.62 6.82
CA THR A 172 -14.26 11.78 5.93
C THR A 172 -13.72 13.02 6.61
N ILE A 173 -13.01 13.84 5.84
CA ILE A 173 -12.55 15.15 6.32
C ILE A 173 -13.60 16.18 5.94
N ASP A 174 -14.30 16.73 6.92
CA ASP A 174 -15.37 17.72 6.71
C ASP A 174 -14.79 19.12 6.49
N ALA A 175 -13.75 19.48 7.25
CA ALA A 175 -13.07 20.75 7.10
C ALA A 175 -11.55 20.60 7.28
N PHE A 176 -10.81 21.31 6.44
CA PHE A 176 -9.36 21.46 6.51
C PHE A 176 -9.07 22.96 6.35
N LYS A 177 -8.63 23.63 7.43
CA LYS A 177 -8.41 25.06 7.47
C LYS A 177 -7.02 25.38 7.98
N GLU A 178 -6.27 26.09 7.19
CA GLU A 178 -4.97 26.64 7.58
C GLU A 178 -5.17 28.00 8.24
N GLU A 179 -4.61 28.16 9.42
CA GLU A 179 -4.54 29.43 10.16
C GLU A 179 -3.09 29.92 10.14
N GLU A 180 -2.66 30.48 9.01
CA GLU A 180 -1.26 30.92 8.77
C GLU A 180 -0.72 31.78 9.90
N ALA A 181 -1.53 32.72 10.42
CA ALA A 181 -1.14 33.62 11.52
C ALA A 181 -0.75 32.85 12.80
N LYS A 182 -1.18 31.63 12.97
CA LYS A 182 -0.89 30.77 14.15
C LYS A 182 -0.02 29.58 13.82
N ASN A 183 0.38 29.43 12.58
CA ASN A 183 1.05 28.22 12.07
C ASN A 183 0.32 26.93 12.51
N LEU A 184 -0.98 26.90 12.30
CA LEU A 184 -1.88 25.85 12.77
C LEU A 184 -2.81 25.38 11.65
N ILE A 185 -2.93 24.06 11.48
CA ILE A 185 -3.95 23.45 10.62
C ILE A 185 -5.06 22.89 11.51
N ARG A 186 -6.29 23.32 11.26
CA ARG A 186 -7.49 22.82 11.94
C ARG A 186 -8.23 21.86 11.06
N ILE A 187 -8.33 20.60 11.51
CA ILE A 187 -8.96 19.51 10.78
C ILE A 187 -10.20 19.07 11.55
N SER A 188 -11.35 19.01 10.88
CA SER A 188 -12.57 18.37 11.36
C SER A 188 -12.81 17.10 10.53
N ALA A 189 -13.04 15.98 11.21
CA ALA A 189 -13.24 14.69 10.57
C ALA A 189 -14.43 13.96 11.19
N THR A 190 -15.17 13.24 10.36
CA THR A 190 -16.23 12.31 10.79
C THR A 190 -15.75 10.87 10.58
N ILE A 191 -15.85 10.07 11.64
CA ILE A 191 -15.63 8.63 11.61
C ILE A 191 -16.98 7.94 11.44
N HIS A 192 -17.16 7.25 10.31
CA HIS A 192 -18.35 6.47 10.01
C HIS A 192 -18.16 5.03 10.48
N VAL A 193 -19.18 4.43 11.03
CA VAL A 193 -19.21 3.02 11.44
C VAL A 193 -20.55 2.40 11.06
N GLU A 194 -20.58 1.09 10.86
CA GLU A 194 -21.79 0.39 10.40
C GLU A 194 -22.82 0.15 11.52
N LYS A 195 -22.38 0.05 12.78
CA LYS A 195 -23.25 -0.36 13.92
C LYS A 195 -23.07 0.57 15.12
N GLU A 196 -24.13 0.78 15.88
CA GLU A 196 -24.11 1.56 17.12
C GLU A 196 -23.16 0.99 18.19
N SER A 197 -23.00 -0.33 18.24
CA SER A 197 -22.02 -0.97 19.14
C SER A 197 -20.58 -0.57 18.79
N GLN A 198 -20.24 -0.43 17.50
CA GLN A 198 -18.94 0.04 17.04
C GLN A 198 -18.73 1.52 17.37
N LYS A 199 -19.77 2.34 17.30
CA LYS A 199 -19.72 3.75 17.69
C LYS A 199 -19.37 3.90 19.17
N ALA A 200 -19.94 3.08 20.05
CA ALA A 200 -19.59 3.08 21.46
C ALA A 200 -18.11 2.73 21.70
N ILE A 201 -17.55 1.77 20.94
CA ILE A 201 -16.12 1.42 20.99
C ILE A 201 -15.26 2.58 20.51
N MET A 202 -15.64 3.23 19.39
CA MET A 202 -14.92 4.37 18.82
C MET A 202 -14.88 5.57 19.76
N ILE A 203 -15.98 5.86 20.45
CA ILE A 203 -16.04 6.95 21.43
C ILE A 203 -15.21 6.57 22.65
N GLY A 204 -15.40 5.36 23.16
CA GLY A 204 -14.77 4.90 24.39
C GLY A 204 -15.33 5.57 25.65
N LYS A 205 -14.87 5.14 26.82
CA LYS A 205 -15.33 5.69 28.11
C LYS A 205 -15.03 7.20 28.18
N LYS A 206 -16.06 8.05 28.28
CA LYS A 206 -15.96 9.50 28.32
C LYS A 206 -15.18 10.12 27.12
N GLY A 207 -15.24 9.51 25.95
CA GLY A 207 -14.53 10.01 24.75
C GLY A 207 -13.04 9.68 24.69
N ALA A 208 -12.53 8.82 25.57
CA ALA A 208 -11.10 8.54 25.69
C ALA A 208 -10.48 7.93 24.41
N MET A 209 -11.22 7.07 23.68
CA MET A 209 -10.73 6.47 22.45
C MET A 209 -10.61 7.49 21.32
N LEU A 210 -11.65 8.33 21.10
CA LEU A 210 -11.57 9.42 20.12
C LEU A 210 -10.43 10.40 20.42
N LYS A 211 -10.24 10.74 21.70
CA LYS A 211 -9.12 11.60 22.10
C LYS A 211 -7.78 10.94 21.77
N LYS A 212 -7.64 9.64 22.03
CA LYS A 212 -6.40 8.89 21.73
C LYS A 212 -6.15 8.83 20.23
N ILE A 213 -7.15 8.48 19.42
CA ILE A 213 -7.07 8.48 17.96
C ILE A 213 -6.60 9.85 17.46
N GLY A 214 -7.30 10.91 17.85
CA GLY A 214 -6.95 12.25 17.39
C GLY A 214 -5.59 12.76 17.88
N THR A 215 -5.09 12.31 19.04
CA THR A 215 -3.74 12.66 19.51
C THR A 215 -2.67 11.93 18.70
N GLN A 216 -2.83 10.63 18.47
CA GLN A 216 -1.86 9.82 17.73
C GLN A 216 -1.82 10.18 16.23
N ALA A 217 -2.95 10.54 15.64
CA ALA A 217 -3.01 10.96 14.23
C ALA A 217 -2.31 12.31 13.93
N ARG A 218 -1.87 13.05 14.97
CA ARG A 218 -1.11 14.32 14.83
C ARG A 218 0.39 14.15 15.00
N LEU A 219 0.85 12.98 15.46
CA LEU A 219 2.27 12.65 15.66
C LEU A 219 2.90 12.06 14.39
#